data_210477f11c7a7f3f5d12ee63a9a789f8
#
_entry.id   210477f11c7a7f3f5d12ee63a9a789f8
#
_cell.length_a   1.000
_cell.length_b   1.000
_cell.length_c   1.000
_cell.angle_alpha   90.00
_cell.angle_beta   90.00
_cell.angle_gamma   90.00
#
_symmetry.space_group_name_H-M   'P 1'
#
loop_
_entity.id
_entity.type
_entity.pdbx_description
1 polymer ?
#
loop_
_entity_poly.entity_id
_entity_poly.type
_entity_poly.pdbx_seq_one_letter_code
_entity_poly.pdbx_strand_id
1 'polypeptide(L)'
;MRFHGRLLTAFALPNGLGHHRFGITASRKAVGNAVERNRTKRLLRETFRLSGDALGTLETKYDWVLNAKAALLKVKLESSLEDFQTIVGQAAALEKRSNSQGARK
;
A
#
# COMPACT_ATOMS: atom_id res chain seq x y z
N MET A 1 2.65 -10.61 -3.07
CA MET A 1 2.26 -10.40 -1.65
C MET A 1 0.95 -9.65 -1.60
N ARG A 2 0.09 -10.02 -0.68
CA ARG A 2 -1.19 -9.37 -0.48
C ARG A 2 -1.38 -9.06 1.00
N PHE A 3 -1.76 -7.84 1.31
CA PHE A 3 -1.94 -7.39 2.68
C PHE A 3 -3.33 -6.80 2.88
N HIS A 4 -3.98 -7.16 3.96
CA HIS A 4 -5.31 -6.65 4.32
C HIS A 4 -5.17 -5.66 5.47
N GLY A 5 -5.31 -4.38 5.15
CA GLY A 5 -5.39 -3.33 6.16
C GLY A 5 -6.84 -3.09 6.56
N ARG A 6 -7.05 -2.22 7.54
CA ARG A 6 -8.40 -1.83 7.97
C ARG A 6 -9.11 -0.98 6.93
N LEU A 7 -8.35 -0.15 6.21
CA LEU A 7 -8.89 0.86 5.29
C LEU A 7 -8.64 0.52 3.83
N LEU A 8 -7.62 -0.30 3.56
CA LEU A 8 -7.26 -0.65 2.20
C LEU A 8 -6.63 -2.04 2.16
N THR A 9 -6.66 -2.63 0.99
CA THR A 9 -5.92 -3.85 0.68
C THR A 9 -4.78 -3.47 -0.27
N ALA A 10 -3.61 -4.03 -0.06
CA ALA A 10 -2.46 -3.74 -0.91
C ALA A 10 -1.91 -5.02 -1.51
N PHE A 11 -1.57 -4.96 -2.78
CA PHE A 11 -0.85 -6.02 -3.48
C PHE A 11 0.52 -5.48 -3.87
N ALA A 12 1.56 -6.29 -3.72
CA ALA A 12 2.91 -5.88 -4.05
C ALA A 12 3.60 -6.98 -4.85
N LEU A 13 4.14 -6.61 -6.01
CA LEU A 13 4.90 -7.51 -6.87
C LEU A 13 6.26 -6.88 -7.15
N PRO A 14 7.37 -7.66 -7.03
CA PRO A 14 8.69 -7.13 -7.39
C PRO A 14 8.68 -6.64 -8.83
N ASN A 15 9.24 -5.46 -9.07
CA ASN A 15 9.19 -4.85 -10.40
C ASN A 15 10.55 -4.76 -11.10
N GLY A 16 11.65 -5.09 -10.42
CA GLY A 16 12.97 -5.03 -11.02
C GLY A 16 13.47 -3.63 -11.33
N LEU A 17 12.78 -2.60 -10.85
CA LEU A 17 13.13 -1.22 -11.11
C LEU A 17 13.90 -0.62 -9.93
N GLY A 18 14.39 0.61 -10.11
CA GLY A 18 15.07 1.34 -9.04
C GLY A 18 14.14 2.10 -8.12
N HIS A 19 12.84 1.99 -8.31
CA HIS A 19 11.84 2.73 -7.53
C HIS A 19 10.54 1.94 -7.45
N HIS A 20 9.73 2.25 -6.43
CA HIS A 20 8.38 1.71 -6.32
C HIS A 20 7.43 2.42 -7.26
N ARG A 21 6.46 1.69 -7.77
CA ARG A 21 5.35 2.25 -8.54
C ARG A 21 4.05 1.89 -7.85
N PHE A 22 2.97 2.62 -8.14
CA PHE A 22 1.69 2.29 -7.57
C PHE A 22 0.55 2.53 -8.54
N GLY A 23 -0.49 1.73 -8.39
CA GLY A 23 -1.78 1.90 -9.04
C GLY A 23 -2.85 1.88 -7.97
N ILE A 24 -3.97 2.53 -8.25
CA ILE A 24 -5.08 2.65 -7.30
C ILE A 24 -6.33 2.10 -7.94
N THR A 25 -7.06 1.26 -7.20
CA THR A 25 -8.39 0.84 -7.60
C THR A 25 -9.39 1.31 -6.55
N ALA A 26 -10.49 1.88 -7.03
CA ALA A 26 -11.57 2.37 -6.18
C ALA A 26 -12.88 2.09 -6.90
N SER A 27 -13.46 0.93 -6.60
CA SER A 27 -14.67 0.52 -7.31
C SER A 27 -15.89 1.31 -6.82
N ARG A 28 -16.86 1.47 -7.70
CA ARG A 28 -18.14 2.11 -7.35
C ARG A 28 -18.82 1.36 -6.20
N LYS A 29 -18.73 0.06 -6.23
CA LYS A 29 -19.34 -0.80 -5.21
C LYS A 29 -18.73 -0.55 -3.83
N ALA A 30 -17.42 -0.33 -3.77
CA ALA A 30 -16.73 -0.15 -2.49
C ALA A 30 -16.77 1.29 -2.00
N VAL A 31 -16.61 2.29 -2.88
CA VAL A 31 -16.39 3.67 -2.49
C VAL A 31 -17.37 4.68 -3.12
N GLY A 32 -18.48 4.21 -3.70
CA GLY A 32 -19.58 5.07 -4.07
C GLY A 32 -19.44 5.76 -5.43
N ASN A 33 -19.88 7.03 -5.50
CA ASN A 33 -19.97 7.77 -6.76
C ASN A 33 -18.61 8.30 -7.23
N ALA A 34 -18.61 8.96 -8.39
CA ALA A 34 -17.39 9.47 -9.00
C ALA A 34 -16.63 10.47 -8.13
N VAL A 35 -17.36 11.34 -7.44
CA VAL A 35 -16.75 12.35 -6.55
C VAL A 35 -16.03 11.65 -5.40
N GLU A 36 -16.70 10.69 -4.79
CA GLU A 36 -16.13 9.94 -3.68
C GLU A 36 -14.92 9.08 -4.12
N ARG A 37 -15.01 8.47 -5.32
CA ARG A 37 -13.89 7.71 -5.86
C ARG A 37 -12.68 8.59 -6.14
N ASN A 38 -12.91 9.78 -6.70
CA ASN A 38 -11.82 10.72 -6.98
C ASN A 38 -11.15 11.19 -5.70
N ARG A 39 -11.95 11.47 -4.67
CA ARG A 39 -11.42 11.84 -3.35
C ARG A 39 -10.59 10.72 -2.75
N THR A 40 -11.07 9.48 -2.85
CA THR A 40 -10.37 8.31 -2.35
C THR A 40 -9.04 8.11 -3.08
N LYS A 41 -9.04 8.25 -4.41
CA LYS A 41 -7.82 8.11 -5.20
C LYS A 41 -6.79 9.17 -4.81
N ARG A 42 -7.25 10.41 -4.57
CA ARG A 42 -6.38 11.48 -4.15
C ARG A 42 -5.77 11.19 -2.77
N LEU A 43 -6.58 10.68 -1.86
CA LEU A 43 -6.13 10.30 -0.52
C LEU A 43 -5.05 9.21 -0.58
N LEU A 44 -5.28 8.17 -1.38
CA LEU A 44 -4.32 7.08 -1.52
C LEU A 44 -3.04 7.53 -2.22
N ARG A 45 -3.16 8.42 -3.19
CA ARG A 45 -1.99 8.98 -3.87
C ARG A 45 -1.11 9.74 -2.89
N GLU A 46 -1.73 10.56 -2.04
CA GLU A 46 -1.03 11.31 -1.01
C GLU A 46 -0.43 10.38 0.05
N THR A 47 -1.16 9.33 0.42
CA THR A 47 -0.68 8.30 1.34
C THR A 47 0.60 7.66 0.83
N PHE A 48 0.61 7.28 -0.43
CA PHE A 48 1.79 6.66 -1.04
C PHE A 48 2.96 7.66 -1.09
N ARG A 49 2.70 8.88 -1.52
CA ARG A 49 3.72 9.93 -1.63
C ARG A 49 4.40 10.20 -0.29
N LEU A 50 3.62 10.27 0.79
CA LEU A 50 4.14 10.58 2.12
C LEU A 50 4.76 9.37 2.81
N SER A 51 4.65 8.18 2.24
CA SER A 51 5.20 6.96 2.82
C SER A 51 6.59 6.62 2.29
N GLY A 52 7.28 7.59 1.68
CA GLY A 52 8.61 7.36 1.10
C GLY A 52 9.61 6.78 2.06
N ASP A 53 9.63 7.27 3.30
CA ASP A 53 10.56 6.77 4.31
C ASP A 53 10.27 5.33 4.69
N ALA A 54 8.99 4.98 4.86
CA ALA A 54 8.59 3.61 5.15
C ALA A 54 8.95 2.69 3.99
N LEU A 55 8.65 3.12 2.75
CA LEU A 55 8.98 2.34 1.56
C LEU A 55 10.49 2.16 1.39
N GLY A 56 11.27 3.13 1.86
CA GLY A 56 12.72 3.05 1.82
C GLY A 56 13.32 1.95 2.70
N THR A 57 12.55 1.41 3.63
CA THR A 57 13.01 0.29 4.46
C THR A 57 12.96 -1.04 3.71
N LEU A 58 12.31 -1.09 2.57
CA LEU A 58 12.20 -2.30 1.77
C LEU A 58 13.44 -2.47 0.90
N GLU A 59 13.97 -3.69 0.85
CA GLU A 59 15.14 -4.00 0.04
C GLU A 59 14.78 -4.11 -1.44
N THR A 60 13.57 -4.61 -1.73
CA THR A 60 13.06 -4.80 -3.09
C THR A 60 12.13 -3.67 -3.46
N LYS A 61 12.13 -3.28 -4.73
CA LYS A 61 11.15 -2.34 -5.26
C LYS A 61 9.96 -3.09 -5.80
N TYR A 62 8.78 -2.55 -5.59
CA TYR A 62 7.53 -3.23 -5.91
C TYR A 62 6.62 -2.36 -6.75
N ASP A 63 5.79 -3.01 -7.54
CA ASP A 63 4.57 -2.41 -8.05
C ASP A 63 3.48 -2.67 -7.01
N TRP A 64 2.94 -1.59 -6.48
CA TRP A 64 1.88 -1.64 -5.49
C TRP A 64 0.53 -1.37 -6.13
N VAL A 65 -0.47 -2.19 -5.80
CA VAL A 65 -1.86 -1.91 -6.17
C VAL A 65 -2.63 -1.70 -4.88
N LEU A 66 -3.16 -0.51 -4.70
CA LEU A 66 -3.89 -0.12 -3.50
C LEU A 66 -5.39 -0.13 -3.81
N ASN A 67 -6.12 -0.97 -3.10
CA ASN A 67 -7.56 -1.13 -3.29
C ASN A 67 -8.29 -0.59 -2.07
N ALA A 68 -9.07 0.49 -2.26
CA ALA A 68 -9.76 1.15 -1.17
C ALA A 68 -10.94 0.34 -0.65
N LYS A 69 -11.07 0.27 0.67
CA LYS A 69 -12.26 -0.26 1.32
C LYS A 69 -13.23 0.89 1.61
N ALA A 70 -14.50 0.56 1.81
CA ALA A 70 -15.53 1.58 2.08
C ALA A 70 -15.19 2.44 3.31
N ALA A 71 -14.53 1.86 4.31
CA ALA A 71 -14.14 2.60 5.51
C ALA A 71 -13.22 3.77 5.22
N LEU A 72 -12.50 3.75 4.10
CA LEU A 72 -11.58 4.81 3.74
C LEU A 72 -12.30 6.14 3.45
N LEU A 73 -13.56 6.08 3.06
CA LEU A 73 -14.35 7.28 2.75
C LEU A 73 -14.49 8.24 3.94
N LYS A 74 -14.42 7.72 5.16
CA LYS A 74 -14.72 8.49 6.36
C LYS A 74 -13.50 8.87 7.18
N VAL A 75 -12.30 8.60 6.67
CA VAL A 75 -11.09 8.82 7.45
C VAL A 75 -10.23 9.94 6.88
N LYS A 76 -9.34 10.44 7.72
CA LYS A 76 -8.38 11.47 7.35
C LYS A 76 -7.11 10.83 6.84
N LEU A 77 -6.24 11.66 6.27
CA LEU A 77 -4.96 11.23 5.71
C LEU A 77 -4.12 10.47 6.73
N GLU A 78 -4.09 10.91 7.98
CA GLU A 78 -3.28 10.29 9.03
C GLU A 78 -3.66 8.82 9.24
N SER A 79 -4.95 8.51 9.21
CA SER A 79 -5.41 7.14 9.37
C SER A 79 -5.01 6.27 8.19
N SER A 80 -5.11 6.82 6.98
CA SER A 80 -4.69 6.13 5.77
C SER A 80 -3.18 5.86 5.77
N LEU A 81 -2.39 6.87 6.18
CA LEU A 81 -0.94 6.73 6.31
C LEU A 81 -0.57 5.63 7.30
N GLU A 82 -1.19 5.64 8.46
CA GLU A 82 -0.93 4.66 9.49
C GLU A 82 -1.22 3.24 9.00
N ASP A 83 -2.35 3.06 8.32
CA ASP A 83 -2.74 1.76 7.79
C ASP A 83 -1.74 1.27 6.73
N PHE A 84 -1.37 2.14 5.80
CA PHE A 84 -0.42 1.77 4.75
C PHE A 84 0.99 1.52 5.31
N GLN A 85 1.43 2.32 6.26
CA GLN A 85 2.74 2.13 6.87
C GLN A 85 2.81 0.82 7.66
N THR A 86 1.71 0.41 8.26
CA THR A 86 1.61 -0.91 8.89
C THR A 86 1.78 -2.01 7.86
N ILE A 87 1.14 -1.86 6.70
CA ILE A 87 1.26 -2.81 5.58
C ILE A 87 2.72 -2.88 5.09
N VAL A 88 3.37 -1.75 4.92
CA VAL A 88 4.77 -1.71 4.50
C VAL A 88 5.68 -2.39 5.53
N GLY A 89 5.39 -2.20 6.82
CA GLY A 89 6.11 -2.89 7.88
C GLY A 89 5.96 -4.41 7.81
N GLN A 90 4.78 -4.89 7.46
CA GLN A 90 4.54 -6.31 7.24
C GLN A 90 5.34 -6.83 6.04
N ALA A 91 5.41 -6.05 4.98
CA ALA A 91 6.20 -6.41 3.80
C ALA A 91 7.70 -6.49 4.15
N ALA A 92 8.19 -5.54 4.92
CA ALA A 92 9.59 -5.53 5.36
C ALA A 92 9.90 -6.77 6.21
N ALA A 93 8.98 -7.16 7.08
CA ALA A 93 9.16 -8.35 7.90
C ALA A 93 9.21 -9.62 7.03
N LEU A 94 8.38 -9.69 6.00
CA LEU A 94 8.41 -10.82 5.07
C LEU A 94 9.72 -10.88 4.29
N GLU A 95 10.27 -9.75 3.88
CA GLU A 95 11.55 -9.68 3.20
C GLU A 95 12.67 -10.26 4.09
N LYS A 96 12.69 -9.85 5.36
CA LYS A 96 13.68 -10.32 6.32
C LYS A 96 13.60 -11.83 6.51
N ARG A 97 12.39 -12.37 6.59
CA ARG A 97 12.19 -13.80 6.74
C ARG A 97 12.70 -14.57 5.52
N SER A 98 12.38 -14.08 4.32
CA SER A 98 12.85 -14.69 3.07
C SER A 98 14.38 -14.66 3.00
N ASN A 99 14.98 -13.53 3.32
CA ASN A 99 16.43 -13.37 3.27
C ASN A 99 17.11 -14.27 4.30
N SER A 100 16.57 -14.39 5.50
CA SER A 100 17.07 -15.29 6.53
C SER A 100 17.04 -16.75 6.06
N GLN A 101 15.92 -17.17 5.46
CA GLN A 101 15.79 -18.51 4.92
C GLN A 101 16.77 -18.75 3.77
N GLY A 102 16.93 -17.74 2.90
CA GLY A 102 17.87 -17.80 1.80
C GLY A 102 19.32 -17.93 2.27
N ALA A 103 19.66 -17.22 3.34
CA ALA A 103 21.02 -17.26 3.89
C ALA A 103 21.41 -18.62 4.47
N ARG A 104 20.45 -19.43 4.83
CA ARG A 104 20.70 -20.77 5.37
C ARG A 104 20.99 -21.81 4.32
N LYS A 105 20.77 -21.48 3.10
CA LYS A 105 21.06 -22.39 1.98
C LYS A 105 22.50 -22.23 1.55
#